data_5f5352293014fe487bc2c4338175217a
#
_entry.id   5f5352293014fe487bc2c4338175217a
#
_cell.length_a   1.000
_cell.length_b   1.000
_cell.length_c   1.000
_cell.angle_alpha   90.00
_cell.angle_beta   90.00
_cell.angle_gamma   90.00
#
_symmetry.space_group_name_H-M   'P 1'
#
loop_
_entity.id
_entity.type
_entity.pdbx_description
1 polymer ?
#
loop_
_entity_poly.entity_id
_entity_poly.type
_entity_poly.pdbx_seq_one_letter_code
_entity_poly.pdbx_strand_id
1 'polypeptide(L)'
;VSKLPLVRECIHNVAGQRRRARLRVGLRVAGAILAFNGAVPILNKDMTLCISLSARPSNNGTRFHNHLYEQLGLNWIYKAFAPTDLAQAIAGVRGLGIRGCAVSMPYKEDVIALVDVMDPSAKAIDSVNTIVNDGGRLTAYNTDYTAIEQLLQSNAVPTDYSVLVLGAGGMAKATVAALRDAGFKDVTVVARNEGPGRALAEQYGFAWSADLGSAASGTGTADMLINVTPIGMAGGPDAAALPFPQEAIDAAKVVFDVVALPAETPLIKAGRAAGKTVITGAEVATIQALEQFVLYTGVRPTDEQIRAAEDFTRAQ
;
A
#
# COMPACT_ATOMS: atom_id res chain seq x y z
N VAL A 1 60.07 28.85 -19.40
CA VAL A 1 59.89 30.19 -20.04
C VAL A 1 58.45 30.30 -20.50
N SER A 2 57.80 31.40 -20.09
CA SER A 2 56.56 32.04 -20.58
C SER A 2 55.22 31.37 -20.15
N LYS A 3 54.65 31.90 -19.10
CA LYS A 3 53.55 32.90 -19.06
C LYS A 3 52.16 32.37 -19.45
N LEU A 4 51.39 32.07 -18.46
CA LEU A 4 49.91 32.21 -18.45
C LEU A 4 49.59 33.55 -17.73
N PRO A 5 48.88 34.49 -18.39
CA PRO A 5 47.98 35.40 -17.69
C PRO A 5 46.58 35.20 -18.24
N LEU A 6 45.57 35.35 -17.41
CA LEU A 6 44.15 35.57 -17.69
C LEU A 6 43.22 34.69 -16.88
N VAL A 7 43.24 34.90 -15.56
CA VAL A 7 42.16 34.44 -14.69
C VAL A 7 41.74 35.56 -13.71
N ARG A 8 42.03 36.84 -14.02
CA ARG A 8 41.69 37.94 -13.09
C ARG A 8 40.59 38.89 -13.55
N GLU A 9 40.02 38.74 -14.75
CA GLU A 9 38.99 39.69 -15.23
C GLU A 9 37.56 39.18 -15.25
N CYS A 10 37.28 37.88 -14.92
CA CYS A 10 35.90 37.37 -14.89
C CYS A 10 35.17 37.53 -13.56
N ILE A 11 35.78 38.05 -12.50
CA ILE A 11 35.15 38.12 -11.17
C ILE A 11 34.48 39.49 -10.88
N HIS A 12 34.69 40.50 -11.65
CA HIS A 12 34.17 41.86 -11.37
C HIS A 12 32.90 42.25 -12.13
N ASN A 13 32.36 41.41 -12.99
CA ASN A 13 31.15 41.76 -13.78
C ASN A 13 29.90 40.99 -13.41
N VAL A 14 29.90 40.18 -12.33
CA VAL A 14 28.72 39.43 -11.86
C VAL A 14 28.02 40.10 -10.66
N ALA A 15 28.63 41.11 -10.05
CA ALA A 15 28.04 41.79 -8.88
C ALA A 15 27.10 42.97 -9.24
N GLY A 16 27.01 43.37 -10.51
CA GLY A 16 26.26 44.59 -10.93
C GLY A 16 24.87 44.34 -11.50
N GLN A 17 24.46 43.10 -11.81
CA GLN A 17 23.20 42.81 -12.51
C GLN A 17 22.17 41.97 -11.73
N ARG A 18 22.34 41.80 -10.44
CA ARG A 18 21.35 41.06 -9.60
C ARG A 18 20.28 41.95 -8.94
N ARG A 19 20.04 43.14 -9.44
CA ARG A 19 18.95 44.01 -8.96
C ARG A 19 18.07 44.49 -10.09
N ARG A 20 17.35 43.65 -10.79
CA ARG A 20 16.12 44.00 -11.55
C ARG A 20 15.77 42.87 -12.53
N ALA A 21 15.21 41.78 -12.02
CA ALA A 21 14.27 40.95 -12.79
C ALA A 21 13.53 40.00 -11.83
N ARG A 22 12.69 40.57 -10.97
CA ARG A 22 11.54 39.81 -10.47
C ARG A 22 10.48 39.93 -11.56
N LEU A 23 10.54 39.07 -12.56
CA LEU A 23 9.41 38.86 -13.46
C LEU A 23 8.37 38.04 -12.70
N ARG A 24 7.31 38.72 -12.27
CA ARG A 24 6.06 38.11 -11.87
C ARG A 24 5.43 37.52 -13.12
N VAL A 25 5.62 36.22 -13.36
CA VAL A 25 4.72 35.47 -14.22
C VAL A 25 3.58 34.98 -13.32
N GLY A 26 2.56 35.83 -13.22
CA GLY A 26 1.29 35.48 -12.59
C GLY A 26 0.45 34.68 -13.57
N LEU A 27 0.50 33.39 -13.53
CA LEU A 27 -0.58 32.57 -14.07
C LEU A 27 -1.64 32.45 -12.97
N ARG A 28 -2.75 33.19 -13.14
CA ARG A 28 -3.96 32.98 -12.35
C ARG A 28 -4.62 31.70 -12.86
N VAL A 29 -4.40 30.60 -12.15
CA VAL A 29 -5.34 29.47 -12.13
C VAL A 29 -6.09 29.59 -10.81
N ALA A 30 -7.40 29.81 -10.88
CA ALA A 30 -8.26 29.87 -9.71
C ALA A 30 -8.27 28.49 -9.04
N GLY A 31 -7.83 28.42 -7.78
CA GLY A 31 -7.82 27.22 -6.96
C GLY A 31 -6.52 27.07 -6.19
N ALA A 32 -6.53 27.54 -4.94
CA ALA A 32 -5.56 27.28 -3.85
C ALA A 32 -4.11 26.99 -4.29
N ILE A 33 -3.29 28.04 -4.35
CA ILE A 33 -1.84 27.86 -4.25
C ILE A 33 -1.59 27.44 -2.79
N LEU A 34 -1.55 26.16 -2.50
CA LEU A 34 -0.86 25.66 -1.34
C LEU A 34 0.61 26.03 -1.52
N ALA A 35 1.05 27.02 -0.77
CA ALA A 35 2.46 27.39 -0.73
C ALA A 35 3.24 26.18 -0.22
N PHE A 36 3.92 25.51 -1.13
CA PHE A 36 4.94 24.52 -0.80
C PHE A 36 6.14 25.30 -0.23
N ASN A 37 6.08 25.58 1.08
CA ASN A 37 7.17 26.23 1.83
C ASN A 37 8.18 25.20 2.37
N GLY A 38 8.16 23.96 1.89
CA GLY A 38 9.19 22.99 2.14
C GLY A 38 10.39 23.27 1.25
N ALA A 39 11.54 23.65 1.82
CA ALA A 39 12.80 23.55 1.12
C ALA A 39 12.95 22.09 0.67
N VAL A 40 13.14 21.86 -0.65
CA VAL A 40 13.45 20.50 -1.14
C VAL A 40 14.64 19.99 -0.31
N PRO A 41 14.50 18.85 0.40
CA PRO A 41 15.58 18.38 1.25
C PRO A 41 16.83 18.18 0.39
N ILE A 42 17.93 18.80 0.77
CA ILE A 42 19.21 18.63 0.08
C ILE A 42 19.67 17.20 0.37
N LEU A 43 19.78 16.40 -0.68
CA LEU A 43 20.30 15.04 -0.56
C LEU A 43 21.74 15.09 -0.02
N ASN A 44 22.02 14.28 0.99
CA ASN A 44 23.32 14.19 1.60
C ASN A 44 23.73 12.72 1.83
N LYS A 45 25.02 12.48 2.07
CA LYS A 45 25.58 11.13 2.21
C LYS A 45 25.10 10.36 3.45
N ASP A 46 24.54 11.06 4.42
CA ASP A 46 24.14 10.52 5.71
C ASP A 46 22.64 10.18 5.77
N MET A 47 21.92 10.38 4.65
CA MET A 47 20.52 9.99 4.55
C MET A 47 20.33 8.48 4.57
N THR A 48 19.42 8.02 5.41
CA THR A 48 18.96 6.62 5.37
C THR A 48 18.04 6.41 4.16
N LEU A 49 18.35 5.42 3.33
CA LEU A 49 17.57 5.12 2.13
C LEU A 49 16.58 3.98 2.40
N CYS A 50 15.31 4.21 2.05
CA CYS A 50 14.30 3.18 1.84
C CYS A 50 13.85 3.19 0.37
N ILE A 51 13.43 2.03 -0.13
CA ILE A 51 13.02 1.88 -1.52
C ILE A 51 11.73 1.07 -1.66
N SER A 52 11.18 1.06 -2.87
CA SER A 52 10.25 0.02 -3.30
C SER A 52 10.65 -0.57 -4.64
N LEU A 53 10.32 -1.85 -4.82
CA LEU A 53 10.53 -2.62 -6.04
C LEU A 53 9.17 -3.05 -6.62
N SER A 54 8.92 -2.69 -7.88
CA SER A 54 7.70 -3.05 -8.62
C SER A 54 7.99 -3.05 -10.10
N ALA A 55 7.31 -3.90 -10.88
CA ALA A 55 7.38 -3.81 -12.35
C ALA A 55 6.76 -2.50 -12.89
N ARG A 56 5.82 -1.91 -12.14
CA ARG A 56 5.17 -0.63 -12.48
C ARG A 56 5.13 0.25 -11.24
N PRO A 57 6.23 0.96 -10.91
CA PRO A 57 6.30 1.81 -9.74
C PRO A 57 5.27 2.95 -9.80
N SER A 58 4.67 3.28 -8.66
CA SER A 58 3.84 4.46 -8.48
C SER A 58 4.51 5.47 -7.55
N ASN A 59 3.96 6.68 -7.45
CA ASN A 59 4.43 7.68 -6.52
C ASN A 59 3.82 7.58 -5.13
N ASN A 60 2.84 6.71 -4.91
CA ASN A 60 2.09 6.67 -3.63
C ASN A 60 3.01 6.46 -2.43
N GLY A 61 3.79 5.37 -2.41
CA GLY A 61 4.75 5.11 -1.33
C GLY A 61 5.82 6.20 -1.23
N THR A 62 6.34 6.68 -2.38
CA THR A 62 7.34 7.76 -2.41
C THR A 62 6.81 9.03 -1.74
N ARG A 63 5.58 9.44 -2.06
CA ARG A 63 4.96 10.65 -1.47
C ARG A 63 4.65 10.46 0.00
N PHE A 64 4.03 9.34 0.37
CA PHE A 64 3.63 9.05 1.75
C PHE A 64 4.85 9.04 2.70
N HIS A 65 5.86 8.25 2.39
CA HIS A 65 7.02 8.10 3.25
C HIS A 65 7.85 9.38 3.34
N ASN A 66 8.14 10.04 2.19
CA ASN A 66 8.95 11.27 2.21
C ASN A 66 8.24 12.41 2.94
N HIS A 67 6.89 12.51 2.83
CA HIS A 67 6.13 13.50 3.58
C HIS A 67 6.25 13.28 5.10
N LEU A 68 6.14 12.03 5.55
CA LEU A 68 6.33 11.69 6.96
C LEU A 68 7.77 11.92 7.43
N TYR A 69 8.77 11.60 6.61
CA TYR A 69 10.17 11.88 6.95
C TYR A 69 10.40 13.39 7.15
N GLU A 70 9.85 14.22 6.30
CA GLU A 70 9.93 15.69 6.42
C GLU A 70 9.21 16.18 7.68
N GLN A 71 7.96 15.76 7.92
CA GLN A 71 7.20 16.17 9.10
C GLN A 71 7.86 15.78 10.43
N LEU A 72 8.55 14.65 10.45
CA LEU A 72 9.23 14.12 11.64
C LEU A 72 10.69 14.56 11.74
N GLY A 73 11.19 15.35 10.80
CA GLY A 73 12.59 15.81 10.76
C GLY A 73 13.60 14.67 10.61
N LEU A 74 13.21 13.56 10.00
CA LEU A 74 14.09 12.42 9.76
C LEU A 74 14.97 12.67 8.54
N ASN A 75 16.29 12.41 8.67
CA ASN A 75 17.23 12.49 7.55
C ASN A 75 17.15 11.23 6.69
N TRP A 76 15.99 11.01 6.09
CA TRP A 76 15.62 9.81 5.36
C TRP A 76 15.08 10.15 3.97
N ILE A 77 15.17 9.18 3.06
CA ILE A 77 14.61 9.28 1.71
C ILE A 77 14.01 7.96 1.26
N TYR A 78 12.91 8.05 0.54
CA TYR A 78 12.25 6.90 -0.08
C TYR A 78 12.16 7.08 -1.59
N LYS A 79 12.52 6.05 -2.36
CA LYS A 79 12.46 6.07 -3.83
C LYS A 79 11.93 4.75 -4.40
N ALA A 80 11.02 4.83 -5.37
CA ALA A 80 10.52 3.69 -6.10
C ALA A 80 11.43 3.31 -7.28
N PHE A 81 11.59 1.99 -7.53
CA PHE A 81 12.38 1.42 -8.61
C PHE A 81 11.62 0.30 -9.35
N ALA A 82 11.91 0.17 -10.65
CA ALA A 82 11.59 -1.00 -11.45
C ALA A 82 12.89 -1.80 -11.66
N PRO A 83 13.13 -2.90 -10.94
CA PRO A 83 14.35 -3.66 -11.09
C PRO A 83 14.35 -4.43 -12.43
N THR A 84 15.51 -4.50 -13.08
CA THR A 84 15.73 -5.36 -14.25
C THR A 84 16.10 -6.79 -13.85
N ASP A 85 16.60 -6.96 -12.61
CA ASP A 85 16.94 -8.24 -12.00
C ASP A 85 16.65 -8.15 -10.50
N LEU A 86 15.72 -8.98 -10.04
CA LEU A 86 15.29 -8.97 -8.64
C LEU A 86 16.40 -9.42 -7.69
N ALA A 87 17.15 -10.47 -8.04
CA ALA A 87 18.20 -11.02 -7.17
C ALA A 87 19.32 -10.01 -6.96
N GLN A 88 19.76 -9.34 -8.04
CA GLN A 88 20.75 -8.26 -7.95
C GLN A 88 20.22 -7.04 -7.17
N ALA A 89 18.94 -6.70 -7.32
CA ALA A 89 18.33 -5.61 -6.56
C ALA A 89 18.32 -5.91 -5.06
N ILE A 90 17.95 -7.12 -4.64
CA ILE A 90 17.98 -7.55 -3.23
C ILE A 90 19.41 -7.67 -2.69
N ALA A 91 20.36 -8.14 -3.49
CA ALA A 91 21.77 -8.09 -3.14
C ALA A 91 22.24 -6.64 -2.93
N GLY A 92 21.76 -5.70 -3.76
CA GLY A 92 21.98 -4.27 -3.60
C GLY A 92 21.37 -3.70 -2.30
N VAL A 93 20.15 -4.12 -1.92
CA VAL A 93 19.53 -3.75 -0.62
C VAL A 93 20.46 -4.12 0.52
N ARG A 94 21.00 -5.32 0.49
CA ARG A 94 21.93 -5.83 1.50
C ARG A 94 23.28 -5.09 1.48
N GLY A 95 23.92 -5.02 0.30
CA GLY A 95 25.30 -4.52 0.17
C GLY A 95 25.42 -2.99 0.28
N LEU A 96 24.37 -2.23 -0.04
CA LEU A 96 24.33 -0.77 0.08
C LEU A 96 23.77 -0.31 1.44
N GLY A 97 23.36 -1.24 2.31
CA GLY A 97 22.77 -0.89 3.59
C GLY A 97 21.42 -0.16 3.47
N ILE A 98 20.65 -0.43 2.39
CA ILE A 98 19.30 0.14 2.23
C ILE A 98 18.43 -0.40 3.36
N ARG A 99 17.87 0.50 4.19
CA ARG A 99 17.20 0.16 5.44
C ARG A 99 15.89 -0.58 5.24
N GLY A 100 15.08 -0.15 4.28
CA GLY A 100 13.76 -0.70 4.01
C GLY A 100 13.51 -0.89 2.53
N CYS A 101 12.84 -1.98 2.18
CA CYS A 101 12.47 -2.27 0.80
C CYS A 101 11.03 -2.78 0.74
N ALA A 102 10.10 -1.97 0.24
CA ALA A 102 8.77 -2.44 -0.10
C ALA A 102 8.83 -3.28 -1.39
N VAL A 103 8.06 -4.35 -1.44
CA VAL A 103 8.00 -5.27 -2.58
C VAL A 103 6.56 -5.35 -3.09
N SER A 104 6.37 -5.07 -4.39
CA SER A 104 5.07 -5.14 -5.04
C SER A 104 5.09 -6.13 -6.21
N MET A 105 3.96 -6.23 -6.89
CA MET A 105 3.82 -7.17 -8.02
C MET A 105 4.89 -6.95 -9.10
N PRO A 106 5.42 -8.04 -9.70
CA PRO A 106 5.08 -9.46 -9.45
C PRO A 106 5.95 -10.13 -8.38
N TYR A 107 6.83 -9.44 -7.69
CA TYR A 107 7.99 -9.93 -6.95
C TYR A 107 7.71 -10.48 -5.54
N LYS A 108 6.45 -10.41 -5.06
CA LYS A 108 6.10 -10.72 -3.66
C LYS A 108 6.39 -12.16 -3.22
N GLU A 109 6.32 -13.12 -4.15
CA GLU A 109 6.64 -14.53 -3.90
C GLU A 109 8.10 -14.83 -4.24
N ASP A 110 8.61 -14.30 -5.37
CA ASP A 110 9.98 -14.56 -5.84
C ASP A 110 11.06 -14.08 -4.86
N VAL A 111 10.77 -13.03 -4.07
CA VAL A 111 11.72 -12.46 -3.12
C VAL A 111 11.95 -13.35 -1.89
N ILE A 112 11.07 -14.31 -1.62
CA ILE A 112 11.14 -15.19 -0.43
C ILE A 112 12.48 -15.93 -0.38
N ALA A 113 12.97 -16.42 -1.51
CA ALA A 113 14.24 -17.13 -1.60
C ALA A 113 15.49 -16.24 -1.40
N LEU A 114 15.31 -14.92 -1.33
CA LEU A 114 16.38 -13.92 -1.27
C LEU A 114 16.52 -13.25 0.09
N VAL A 115 15.65 -13.58 1.05
CA VAL A 115 15.65 -13.04 2.42
C VAL A 115 16.13 -14.07 3.43
N ASP A 116 16.52 -13.62 4.61
CA ASP A 116 17.08 -14.51 5.64
C ASP A 116 16.02 -15.01 6.64
N VAL A 117 14.98 -14.21 6.87
CA VAL A 117 13.93 -14.50 7.84
C VAL A 117 12.57 -14.09 7.30
N MET A 118 11.59 -14.97 7.51
CA MET A 118 10.17 -14.68 7.27
C MET A 118 9.47 -14.43 8.61
N ASP A 119 8.95 -13.23 8.80
CA ASP A 119 8.04 -12.91 9.91
C ASP A 119 6.74 -13.73 9.79
N PRO A 120 6.05 -14.03 10.90
CA PRO A 120 4.76 -14.73 10.87
C PRO A 120 3.76 -14.16 9.88
N SER A 121 3.67 -12.83 9.72
CA SER A 121 2.76 -12.17 8.77
C SER A 121 3.03 -12.55 7.31
N ALA A 122 4.32 -12.63 6.92
CA ALA A 122 4.70 -13.03 5.56
C ALA A 122 4.62 -14.56 5.39
N LYS A 123 4.97 -15.32 6.42
CA LYS A 123 4.95 -16.78 6.41
C LYS A 123 3.51 -17.32 6.32
N ALA A 124 2.55 -16.65 6.93
CA ALA A 124 1.14 -17.08 6.94
C ALA A 124 0.54 -17.16 5.53
N ILE A 125 1.09 -16.43 4.57
CA ILE A 125 0.54 -16.28 3.22
C ILE A 125 1.55 -16.57 2.09
N ASP A 126 2.78 -16.95 2.45
CA ASP A 126 3.88 -17.14 1.49
C ASP A 126 4.00 -15.95 0.50
N SER A 127 3.97 -14.75 1.06
CA SER A 127 4.02 -13.50 0.27
C SER A 127 4.67 -12.38 1.08
N VAL A 128 5.60 -11.65 0.46
CA VAL A 128 6.36 -10.57 1.08
C VAL A 128 6.02 -9.24 0.41
N ASN A 129 5.65 -8.23 1.18
CA ASN A 129 5.52 -6.87 0.68
C ASN A 129 6.49 -5.87 1.33
N THR A 130 7.24 -6.30 2.35
CA THR A 130 8.12 -5.43 3.13
C THR A 130 9.35 -6.19 3.58
N ILE A 131 10.54 -5.61 3.37
CA ILE A 131 11.82 -6.15 3.84
C ILE A 131 12.49 -5.08 4.70
N VAL A 132 12.98 -5.48 5.87
CA VAL A 132 13.82 -4.66 6.75
C VAL A 132 15.23 -5.22 6.74
N ASN A 133 16.22 -4.36 6.55
CA ASN A 133 17.62 -4.70 6.55
C ASN A 133 18.28 -4.22 7.85
N ASP A 134 18.63 -5.14 8.71
CA ASP A 134 19.35 -4.90 9.96
C ASP A 134 20.80 -5.38 9.79
N GLY A 135 21.67 -4.48 9.34
CA GLY A 135 23.09 -4.78 9.19
C GLY A 135 23.43 -5.91 8.22
N GLY A 136 22.67 -6.06 7.14
CA GLY A 136 22.84 -7.11 6.15
C GLY A 136 21.91 -8.32 6.35
N ARG A 137 21.22 -8.43 7.48
CA ARG A 137 20.19 -9.45 7.71
C ARG A 137 18.83 -8.92 7.22
N LEU A 138 18.21 -9.60 6.27
CA LEU A 138 16.95 -9.24 5.68
C LEU A 138 15.80 -10.01 6.33
N THR A 139 14.92 -9.29 7.02
CA THR A 139 13.68 -9.85 7.58
C THR A 139 12.48 -9.39 6.73
N ALA A 140 11.69 -10.33 6.29
CA ALA A 140 10.52 -10.12 5.41
C ALA A 140 9.21 -10.15 6.18
N TYR A 141 8.32 -9.22 5.87
CA TYR A 141 7.00 -9.01 6.48
C TYR A 141 5.93 -8.92 5.40
N ASN A 142 4.67 -9.06 5.82
CA ASN A 142 3.53 -8.72 4.97
C ASN A 142 2.58 -7.76 5.70
N THR A 143 2.65 -6.48 5.35
CA THR A 143 1.83 -5.44 5.96
C THR A 143 0.43 -5.35 5.38
N ASP A 144 0.12 -6.01 4.24
CA ASP A 144 -1.27 -6.18 3.77
C ASP A 144 -2.04 -7.09 4.74
N TYR A 145 -1.42 -8.23 5.14
CA TYR A 145 -1.97 -9.12 6.17
C TYR A 145 -2.19 -8.38 7.49
N THR A 146 -1.18 -7.67 7.97
CA THR A 146 -1.25 -6.88 9.22
C THR A 146 -2.37 -5.83 9.17
N ALA A 147 -2.54 -5.16 8.02
CA ALA A 147 -3.60 -4.16 7.87
C ALA A 147 -5.00 -4.77 7.98
N ILE A 148 -5.22 -5.92 7.36
CA ILE A 148 -6.52 -6.60 7.43
C ILE A 148 -6.80 -7.07 8.87
N GLU A 149 -5.82 -7.68 9.53
CA GLU A 149 -5.93 -8.10 10.93
C GLU A 149 -6.31 -6.93 11.85
N GLN A 150 -5.61 -5.80 11.74
CA GLN A 150 -5.91 -4.58 12.49
C GLN A 150 -7.31 -4.04 12.21
N LEU A 151 -7.76 -4.05 10.96
CA LEU A 151 -9.10 -3.58 10.59
C LEU A 151 -10.21 -4.47 11.10
N LEU A 152 -10.05 -5.78 11.06
CA LEU A 152 -11.00 -6.72 11.66
C LEU A 152 -11.13 -6.47 13.18
N GLN A 153 -10.00 -6.27 13.86
CA GLN A 153 -9.95 -6.03 15.30
C GLN A 153 -10.52 -4.66 15.67
N SER A 154 -10.11 -3.57 14.99
CA SER A 154 -10.55 -2.20 15.30
C SER A 154 -12.03 -1.97 15.03
N ASN A 155 -12.61 -2.68 14.06
CA ASN A 155 -14.05 -2.67 13.80
C ASN A 155 -14.82 -3.67 14.67
N ALA A 156 -14.15 -4.38 15.60
CA ALA A 156 -14.73 -5.35 16.50
C ALA A 156 -15.64 -6.37 15.79
N VAL A 157 -15.20 -6.87 14.61
CA VAL A 157 -16.00 -7.81 13.81
C VAL A 157 -16.12 -9.14 14.55
N PRO A 158 -17.33 -9.61 14.85
CA PRO A 158 -17.53 -10.88 15.57
C PRO A 158 -17.02 -12.06 14.75
N THR A 159 -16.28 -12.96 15.40
CA THR A 159 -15.66 -14.12 14.74
C THR A 159 -16.61 -15.27 14.44
N ASP A 160 -17.84 -15.20 14.94
CA ASP A 160 -18.96 -16.11 14.66
C ASP A 160 -19.77 -15.69 13.42
N TYR A 161 -19.41 -14.58 12.78
CA TYR A 161 -20.04 -14.16 11.52
C TYR A 161 -19.69 -15.13 10.39
N SER A 162 -20.69 -15.41 9.56
CA SER A 162 -20.49 -16.02 8.25
C SER A 162 -19.86 -15.01 7.29
N VAL A 163 -18.86 -15.44 6.52
CA VAL A 163 -18.06 -14.54 5.66
C VAL A 163 -18.00 -15.08 4.23
N LEU A 164 -18.29 -14.22 3.25
CA LEU A 164 -18.01 -14.48 1.84
C LEU A 164 -16.81 -13.63 1.39
N VAL A 165 -15.76 -14.29 0.91
CA VAL A 165 -14.57 -13.64 0.32
C VAL A 165 -14.60 -13.84 -1.19
N LEU A 166 -14.88 -12.78 -1.94
CA LEU A 166 -14.95 -12.83 -3.40
C LEU A 166 -13.57 -12.55 -4.01
N GLY A 167 -12.95 -13.57 -4.57
CA GLY A 167 -11.64 -13.55 -5.24
C GLY A 167 -10.66 -14.55 -4.63
N ALA A 168 -9.60 -14.89 -5.42
CA ALA A 168 -8.54 -15.83 -5.02
C ALA A 168 -7.13 -15.35 -5.45
N GLY A 169 -6.93 -14.02 -5.52
CA GLY A 169 -5.63 -13.40 -5.86
C GLY A 169 -4.75 -13.14 -4.61
N GLY A 170 -3.70 -12.34 -4.79
CA GLY A 170 -2.73 -12.05 -3.72
C GLY A 170 -3.36 -11.43 -2.46
N MET A 171 -4.31 -10.49 -2.61
CA MET A 171 -5.04 -9.94 -1.47
C MET A 171 -5.96 -10.95 -0.80
N ALA A 172 -6.48 -11.94 -1.56
CA ALA A 172 -7.28 -13.01 -0.98
C ALA A 172 -6.48 -13.87 -0.01
N LYS A 173 -5.21 -14.18 -0.31
CA LYS A 173 -4.31 -14.91 0.60
C LYS A 173 -4.19 -14.17 1.94
N ALA A 174 -3.90 -12.87 1.90
CA ALA A 174 -3.79 -12.04 3.11
C ALA A 174 -5.10 -11.99 3.91
N THR A 175 -6.23 -11.81 3.21
CA THR A 175 -7.56 -11.72 3.82
C THR A 175 -7.97 -13.03 4.48
N VAL A 176 -7.85 -14.14 3.77
CA VAL A 176 -8.26 -15.46 4.25
C VAL A 176 -7.38 -15.93 5.41
N ALA A 177 -6.06 -15.65 5.34
CA ALA A 177 -5.15 -15.94 6.44
C ALA A 177 -5.48 -15.11 7.70
N ALA A 178 -5.73 -13.80 7.54
CA ALA A 178 -6.11 -12.93 8.66
C ALA A 178 -7.45 -13.37 9.30
N LEU A 179 -8.43 -13.77 8.51
CA LEU A 179 -9.70 -14.33 9.03
C LEU A 179 -9.47 -15.61 9.84
N ARG A 180 -8.64 -16.55 9.32
CA ARG A 180 -8.28 -17.77 10.06
C ARG A 180 -7.65 -17.43 11.40
N ASP A 181 -6.65 -16.56 11.39
CA ASP A 181 -5.85 -16.25 12.59
C ASP A 181 -6.64 -15.42 13.61
N ALA A 182 -7.60 -14.60 13.14
CA ALA A 182 -8.59 -13.92 13.98
C ALA A 182 -9.62 -14.90 14.59
N GLY A 183 -9.71 -16.15 14.11
CA GLY A 183 -10.56 -17.19 14.67
C GLY A 183 -11.91 -17.39 13.99
N PHE A 184 -12.15 -16.79 12.82
CA PHE A 184 -13.34 -17.07 12.01
C PHE A 184 -13.43 -18.54 11.61
N LYS A 185 -14.63 -19.09 11.59
CA LYS A 185 -14.88 -20.53 11.29
C LYS A 185 -15.72 -20.73 10.04
N ASP A 186 -16.67 -19.84 9.79
CA ASP A 186 -17.61 -19.92 8.67
C ASP A 186 -17.19 -18.94 7.58
N VAL A 187 -16.20 -19.35 6.77
CA VAL A 187 -15.67 -18.57 5.66
C VAL A 187 -15.80 -19.36 4.37
N THR A 188 -16.36 -18.73 3.34
CA THR A 188 -16.42 -19.29 1.98
C THR A 188 -15.65 -18.39 1.02
N VAL A 189 -14.65 -18.97 0.36
CA VAL A 189 -13.93 -18.33 -0.75
C VAL A 189 -14.74 -18.52 -2.03
N VAL A 190 -15.17 -17.42 -2.63
CA VAL A 190 -15.94 -17.44 -3.89
C VAL A 190 -15.00 -17.05 -5.03
N ALA A 191 -14.71 -17.99 -5.93
CA ALA A 191 -13.80 -17.74 -7.03
C ALA A 191 -14.17 -18.58 -8.26
N ARG A 192 -14.32 -17.90 -9.42
CA ARG A 192 -14.64 -18.54 -10.70
C ARG A 192 -13.55 -19.52 -11.19
N ASN A 193 -12.30 -19.24 -10.86
CA ASN A 193 -11.19 -20.14 -11.15
C ASN A 193 -11.07 -21.17 -10.03
N GLU A 194 -11.55 -22.39 -10.29
CA GLU A 194 -11.61 -23.47 -9.32
C GLU A 194 -10.25 -23.80 -8.70
N GLY A 195 -9.20 -23.94 -9.51
CA GLY A 195 -7.88 -24.35 -9.03
C GLY A 195 -7.36 -23.44 -7.90
N PRO A 196 -7.10 -22.16 -8.17
CA PRO A 196 -6.65 -21.22 -7.13
C PRO A 196 -7.66 -21.00 -6.01
N GLY A 197 -8.96 -20.98 -6.32
CA GLY A 197 -10.01 -20.75 -5.31
C GLY A 197 -10.09 -21.88 -4.30
N ARG A 198 -10.15 -23.12 -4.78
CA ARG A 198 -10.18 -24.32 -3.96
C ARG A 198 -8.90 -24.50 -3.15
N ALA A 199 -7.74 -24.34 -3.78
CA ALA A 199 -6.45 -24.44 -3.12
C ALA A 199 -6.31 -23.41 -1.97
N LEU A 200 -6.76 -22.17 -2.18
CA LEU A 200 -6.76 -21.14 -1.17
C LEU A 200 -7.68 -21.50 0.01
N ALA A 201 -8.89 -21.97 -0.26
CA ALA A 201 -9.84 -22.36 0.79
C ALA A 201 -9.31 -23.55 1.61
N GLU A 202 -8.83 -24.60 0.94
CA GLU A 202 -8.28 -25.79 1.57
C GLU A 202 -7.04 -25.49 2.42
N GLN A 203 -6.14 -24.61 1.93
CA GLN A 203 -4.94 -24.21 2.67
C GLN A 203 -5.27 -23.64 4.06
N TYR A 204 -6.40 -22.96 4.21
CA TYR A 204 -6.80 -22.32 5.46
C TYR A 204 -7.97 -23.01 6.17
N GLY A 205 -8.44 -24.15 5.65
CA GLY A 205 -9.51 -24.94 6.25
C GLY A 205 -10.91 -24.35 6.08
N PHE A 206 -11.15 -23.64 4.98
CA PHE A 206 -12.41 -22.97 4.65
C PHE A 206 -13.13 -23.61 3.46
N ALA A 207 -14.37 -23.20 3.22
CA ALA A 207 -15.15 -23.66 2.09
C ALA A 207 -14.79 -22.89 0.80
N TRP A 208 -15.00 -23.51 -0.36
CA TRP A 208 -14.91 -22.88 -1.67
C TRP A 208 -16.24 -23.02 -2.42
N SER A 209 -16.56 -21.98 -3.19
CA SER A 209 -17.66 -21.98 -4.14
C SER A 209 -17.24 -21.34 -5.47
N ALA A 210 -17.79 -21.84 -6.58
CA ALA A 210 -17.53 -21.29 -7.91
C ALA A 210 -18.24 -19.94 -8.14
N ASP A 211 -19.37 -19.73 -7.50
CA ASP A 211 -20.21 -18.55 -7.64
C ASP A 211 -20.94 -18.19 -6.33
N LEU A 212 -21.53 -17.00 -6.29
CA LEU A 212 -22.25 -16.50 -5.12
C LEU A 212 -23.56 -17.28 -4.87
N GLY A 213 -24.23 -17.77 -5.92
CA GLY A 213 -25.51 -18.46 -5.80
C GLY A 213 -25.40 -19.83 -5.14
N SER A 214 -24.23 -20.49 -5.27
CA SER A 214 -23.93 -21.78 -4.63
C SER A 214 -23.16 -21.61 -3.30
N ALA A 215 -22.77 -20.40 -2.96
CA ALA A 215 -22.12 -20.09 -1.68
C ALA A 215 -23.14 -19.97 -0.53
N ALA A 216 -22.69 -20.22 0.69
CA ALA A 216 -23.46 -19.98 1.92
C ALA A 216 -24.92 -20.50 1.86
N SER A 217 -25.13 -21.82 1.86
CA SER A 217 -26.46 -22.43 1.88
C SER A 217 -27.39 -22.10 0.70
N GLY A 218 -26.84 -21.64 -0.41
CA GLY A 218 -27.60 -21.36 -1.65
C GLY A 218 -28.27 -19.99 -1.71
N THR A 219 -28.08 -19.14 -0.71
CA THR A 219 -28.68 -17.80 -0.66
C THR A 219 -27.74 -16.70 -1.15
N GLY A 220 -26.42 -16.96 -1.23
CA GLY A 220 -25.40 -15.96 -1.56
C GLY A 220 -25.29 -14.82 -0.53
N THR A 221 -25.86 -15.01 0.68
CA THR A 221 -25.86 -14.03 1.76
C THR A 221 -24.95 -14.48 2.89
N ALA A 222 -24.33 -13.52 3.57
CA ALA A 222 -23.50 -13.74 4.76
C ALA A 222 -23.54 -12.51 5.66
N ASP A 223 -23.09 -12.66 6.91
CA ASP A 223 -22.97 -11.54 7.84
C ASP A 223 -21.90 -10.52 7.37
N MET A 224 -20.84 -10.99 6.72
CA MET A 224 -19.76 -10.17 6.19
C MET A 224 -19.46 -10.50 4.73
N LEU A 225 -19.40 -9.46 3.90
CA LEU A 225 -19.02 -9.55 2.49
C LEU A 225 -17.67 -8.88 2.28
N ILE A 226 -16.71 -9.59 1.68
CA ILE A 226 -15.37 -9.07 1.39
C ILE A 226 -15.07 -9.16 -0.10
N ASN A 227 -14.86 -8.03 -0.77
CA ASN A 227 -14.37 -7.98 -2.13
C ASN A 227 -12.84 -7.86 -2.15
N VAL A 228 -12.16 -8.88 -2.68
CA VAL A 228 -10.71 -8.87 -2.92
C VAL A 228 -10.38 -8.95 -4.43
N THR A 229 -11.37 -8.68 -5.28
CA THR A 229 -11.23 -8.58 -6.74
C THR A 229 -11.01 -7.13 -7.17
N PRO A 230 -10.62 -6.88 -8.44
CA PRO A 230 -10.55 -5.52 -8.97
C PRO A 230 -11.93 -4.93 -9.38
N ILE A 231 -13.06 -5.59 -9.08
CA ILE A 231 -14.40 -5.04 -9.34
C ILE A 231 -14.58 -3.76 -8.51
N GLY A 232 -14.99 -2.68 -9.15
CA GLY A 232 -15.11 -1.35 -8.53
C GLY A 232 -13.83 -0.50 -8.59
N MET A 233 -12.70 -1.03 -9.10
CA MET A 233 -11.44 -0.28 -9.22
C MET A 233 -11.49 0.75 -10.34
N ALA A 234 -11.07 1.98 -10.07
CA ALA A 234 -11.00 3.03 -11.06
C ALA A 234 -10.08 2.64 -12.25
N GLY A 235 -10.56 2.90 -13.47
CA GLY A 235 -9.83 2.57 -14.70
C GLY A 235 -9.89 1.09 -15.09
N GLY A 236 -10.53 0.23 -14.29
CA GLY A 236 -10.80 -1.16 -14.65
C GLY A 236 -12.07 -1.32 -15.50
N PRO A 237 -12.25 -2.47 -16.18
CA PRO A 237 -13.44 -2.73 -17.00
C PRO A 237 -14.73 -2.76 -16.15
N ASP A 238 -14.64 -3.19 -14.89
CA ASP A 238 -15.76 -3.34 -13.97
C ASP A 238 -15.81 -2.22 -12.92
N ALA A 239 -15.30 -1.02 -13.25
CA ALA A 239 -15.18 0.10 -12.31
C ALA A 239 -16.52 0.57 -11.71
N ALA A 240 -17.63 0.40 -12.43
CA ALA A 240 -18.99 0.76 -11.98
C ALA A 240 -19.79 -0.44 -11.46
N ALA A 241 -19.24 -1.65 -11.49
CA ALA A 241 -19.97 -2.86 -11.12
C ALA A 241 -19.98 -3.08 -9.60
N LEU A 242 -21.06 -3.69 -9.10
CA LEU A 242 -21.15 -4.22 -7.76
C LEU A 242 -20.58 -5.66 -7.75
N PRO A 243 -19.67 -5.99 -6.82
CA PRO A 243 -19.15 -7.35 -6.69
C PRO A 243 -20.16 -8.33 -6.07
N PHE A 244 -21.15 -7.82 -5.33
CA PHE A 244 -22.22 -8.60 -4.72
C PHE A 244 -23.60 -8.07 -5.14
N PRO A 245 -24.64 -8.93 -5.26
CA PRO A 245 -26.00 -8.50 -5.45
C PRO A 245 -26.49 -7.56 -4.33
N GLN A 246 -27.40 -6.64 -4.63
CA GLN A 246 -27.92 -5.69 -3.65
C GLN A 246 -28.56 -6.40 -2.45
N GLU A 247 -29.27 -7.48 -2.71
CA GLU A 247 -29.94 -8.29 -1.66
C GLU A 247 -28.94 -8.88 -0.67
N ALA A 248 -27.75 -9.27 -1.14
CA ALA A 248 -26.66 -9.74 -0.25
C ALA A 248 -26.10 -8.60 0.59
N ILE A 249 -25.94 -7.41 -0.01
CA ILE A 249 -25.47 -6.22 0.72
C ILE A 249 -26.50 -5.82 1.79
N ASP A 250 -27.78 -5.86 1.46
CA ASP A 250 -28.88 -5.51 2.39
C ASP A 250 -28.97 -6.50 3.56
N ALA A 251 -28.67 -7.77 3.34
CA ALA A 251 -28.65 -8.79 4.38
C ALA A 251 -27.41 -8.75 5.27
N ALA A 252 -26.27 -8.28 4.74
CA ALA A 252 -25.00 -8.24 5.47
C ALA A 252 -25.02 -7.24 6.64
N LYS A 253 -24.11 -7.42 7.58
CA LYS A 253 -23.83 -6.51 8.71
C LYS A 253 -22.57 -5.69 8.42
N VAL A 254 -21.57 -6.32 7.78
CA VAL A 254 -20.28 -5.72 7.44
C VAL A 254 -20.00 -5.87 5.95
N VAL A 255 -19.51 -4.81 5.33
CA VAL A 255 -19.04 -4.78 3.94
C VAL A 255 -17.59 -4.33 3.93
N PHE A 256 -16.71 -5.15 3.37
CA PHE A 256 -15.29 -4.85 3.25
C PHE A 256 -14.86 -4.89 1.78
N ASP A 257 -14.26 -3.81 1.30
CA ASP A 257 -13.72 -3.72 -0.05
C ASP A 257 -12.22 -3.39 -0.01
N VAL A 258 -11.36 -4.26 -0.53
CA VAL A 258 -9.91 -3.98 -0.56
C VAL A 258 -9.47 -3.08 -1.72
N VAL A 259 -10.39 -2.70 -2.59
CA VAL A 259 -10.10 -1.72 -3.65
C VAL A 259 -9.84 -0.35 -3.03
N ALA A 260 -8.61 0.16 -3.18
CA ALA A 260 -8.19 1.43 -2.58
C ALA A 260 -8.60 2.67 -3.41
N LEU A 261 -8.78 2.52 -4.72
CA LEU A 261 -9.13 3.62 -5.64
C LEU A 261 -10.30 3.23 -6.56
N PRO A 262 -11.42 3.98 -6.50
CA PRO A 262 -11.66 5.11 -5.60
C PRO A 262 -11.86 4.63 -4.15
N ALA A 263 -11.68 5.51 -3.15
CA ALA A 263 -11.97 5.17 -1.75
C ALA A 263 -13.45 4.80 -1.55
N GLU A 264 -14.34 5.49 -2.25
CA GLU A 264 -15.78 5.24 -2.30
C GLU A 264 -16.11 4.42 -3.56
N THR A 265 -15.82 3.12 -3.50
CA THR A 265 -16.21 2.17 -4.57
C THR A 265 -17.73 2.01 -4.65
N PRO A 266 -18.29 1.42 -5.73
CA PRO A 266 -19.70 1.06 -5.77
C PRO A 266 -20.15 0.23 -4.56
N LEU A 267 -19.34 -0.73 -4.12
CA LEU A 267 -19.64 -1.58 -2.96
C LEU A 267 -19.69 -0.77 -1.66
N ILE A 268 -18.71 0.10 -1.42
CA ILE A 268 -18.66 0.96 -0.22
C ILE A 268 -19.86 1.91 -0.18
N LYS A 269 -20.20 2.53 -1.32
CA LYS A 269 -21.40 3.39 -1.42
C LYS A 269 -22.68 2.63 -1.11
N ALA A 270 -22.86 1.43 -1.67
CA ALA A 270 -24.01 0.59 -1.42
C ALA A 270 -24.10 0.16 0.05
N GLY A 271 -22.99 -0.26 0.66
CA GLY A 271 -22.93 -0.60 2.07
C GLY A 271 -23.30 0.56 2.99
N ARG A 272 -22.77 1.78 2.71
CA ARG A 272 -23.15 3.00 3.48
C ARG A 272 -24.62 3.35 3.32
N ALA A 273 -25.15 3.29 2.09
CA ALA A 273 -26.57 3.55 1.83
C ALA A 273 -27.49 2.57 2.57
N ALA A 274 -27.03 1.31 2.73
CA ALA A 274 -27.75 0.28 3.48
C ALA A 274 -27.48 0.31 5.00
N GLY A 275 -26.71 1.31 5.51
CA GLY A 275 -26.42 1.48 6.93
C GLY A 275 -25.50 0.41 7.53
N LYS A 276 -24.64 -0.21 6.71
CA LYS A 276 -23.73 -1.26 7.14
C LYS A 276 -22.45 -0.71 7.74
N THR A 277 -21.77 -1.48 8.58
CA THR A 277 -20.37 -1.22 8.90
C THR A 277 -19.55 -1.41 7.63
N VAL A 278 -18.75 -0.42 7.24
CA VAL A 278 -17.92 -0.50 6.03
C VAL A 278 -16.44 -0.40 6.40
N ILE A 279 -15.64 -1.27 5.78
CA ILE A 279 -14.18 -1.27 5.86
C ILE A 279 -13.66 -1.05 4.44
N THR A 280 -12.78 -0.06 4.25
CA THR A 280 -12.38 0.40 2.93
C THR A 280 -10.97 -0.04 2.56
N GLY A 281 -10.71 -0.22 1.28
CA GLY A 281 -9.37 -0.47 0.75
C GLY A 281 -8.43 0.73 0.92
N ALA A 282 -8.96 1.94 1.06
CA ALA A 282 -8.16 3.11 1.40
C ALA A 282 -7.55 2.97 2.81
N GLU A 283 -8.31 2.46 3.79
CA GLU A 283 -7.80 2.17 5.13
C GLU A 283 -6.74 1.07 5.08
N VAL A 284 -6.97 0.00 4.30
CA VAL A 284 -5.95 -1.06 4.09
C VAL A 284 -4.64 -0.46 3.54
N ALA A 285 -4.72 0.36 2.50
CA ALA A 285 -3.55 0.98 1.89
C ALA A 285 -2.80 1.91 2.84
N THR A 286 -3.53 2.68 3.66
CA THR A 286 -2.93 3.55 4.68
C THR A 286 -2.21 2.77 5.76
N ILE A 287 -2.88 1.78 6.36
CA ILE A 287 -2.29 0.98 7.44
C ILE A 287 -1.08 0.20 6.91
N GLN A 288 -1.18 -0.38 5.72
CA GLN A 288 -0.07 -1.07 5.08
C GLN A 288 1.17 -0.18 4.92
N ALA A 289 0.99 1.06 4.44
CA ALA A 289 2.09 2.00 4.27
C ALA A 289 2.63 2.51 5.62
N LEU A 290 1.74 2.74 6.60
CA LEU A 290 2.10 3.12 7.95
C LEU A 290 2.93 2.03 8.66
N GLU A 291 2.51 0.78 8.58
CA GLU A 291 3.25 -0.32 9.21
C GLU A 291 4.62 -0.52 8.55
N GLN A 292 4.75 -0.32 7.23
CA GLN A 292 6.07 -0.25 6.58
C GLN A 292 6.92 0.87 7.16
N PHE A 293 6.35 2.07 7.30
CA PHE A 293 7.06 3.22 7.88
C PHE A 293 7.56 2.91 9.30
N VAL A 294 6.70 2.32 10.15
CA VAL A 294 7.06 1.95 11.53
C VAL A 294 8.14 0.87 11.56
N LEU A 295 8.05 -0.15 10.71
CA LEU A 295 9.08 -1.19 10.58
C LEU A 295 10.44 -0.62 10.17
N TYR A 296 10.47 0.38 9.28
CA TYR A 296 11.70 0.99 8.83
C TYR A 296 12.34 1.90 9.89
N THR A 297 11.53 2.76 10.52
CA THR A 297 11.99 3.88 11.35
C THR A 297 11.95 3.60 12.85
N GLY A 298 11.11 2.68 13.29
CA GLY A 298 10.78 2.50 14.71
C GLY A 298 9.89 3.61 15.29
N VAL A 299 9.44 4.58 14.47
CA VAL A 299 8.63 5.72 14.90
C VAL A 299 7.19 5.53 14.43
N ARG A 300 6.21 5.71 15.33
CA ARG A 300 4.80 5.73 14.97
C ARG A 300 4.32 7.19 14.88
N PRO A 301 3.92 7.66 13.70
CA PRO A 301 3.35 8.99 13.52
C PRO A 301 2.01 9.13 14.26
N THR A 302 1.62 10.38 14.55
CA THR A 302 0.29 10.69 15.06
C THR A 302 -0.77 10.57 13.98
N ASP A 303 -2.05 10.42 14.36
CA ASP A 303 -3.17 10.37 13.42
C ASP A 303 -3.26 11.62 12.53
N GLU A 304 -2.86 12.78 13.04
CA GLU A 304 -2.82 14.03 12.27
C GLU A 304 -1.75 13.96 11.19
N GLN A 305 -0.55 13.47 11.52
CA GLN A 305 0.55 13.29 10.57
C GLN A 305 0.20 12.25 9.49
N ILE A 306 -0.46 11.16 9.90
CA ILE A 306 -0.91 10.12 8.97
C ILE A 306 -1.93 10.70 7.98
N ARG A 307 -2.96 11.42 8.47
CA ARG A 307 -3.95 12.07 7.60
C ARG A 307 -3.31 13.07 6.64
N ALA A 308 -2.38 13.90 7.13
CA ALA A 308 -1.67 14.85 6.27
C ALA A 308 -0.86 14.15 5.16
N ALA A 309 -0.21 13.02 5.47
CA ALA A 309 0.52 12.22 4.50
C ALA A 309 -0.40 11.56 3.46
N GLU A 310 -1.58 11.08 3.88
CA GLU A 310 -2.60 10.57 2.96
C GLU A 310 -3.11 11.64 2.00
N ASP A 311 -3.50 12.81 2.53
CA ASP A 311 -4.01 13.92 1.74
C ASP A 311 -2.95 14.40 0.74
N PHE A 312 -1.70 14.50 1.18
CA PHE A 312 -0.58 14.82 0.30
C PHE A 312 -0.41 13.77 -0.81
N THR A 313 -0.57 12.48 -0.47
CA THR A 313 -0.44 11.38 -1.44
C THR A 313 -1.56 11.41 -2.48
N ARG A 314 -2.79 11.72 -2.09
CA ARG A 314 -3.97 11.79 -2.97
C ARG A 314 -4.00 13.03 -3.86
N ALA A 315 -3.34 14.12 -3.49
CA ALA A 315 -3.27 15.37 -4.23
C ALA A 315 -2.30 15.31 -5.45
N GLN A 316 -2.41 14.25 -6.27
CA GLN A 316 -1.60 14.07 -7.50
C GLN A 316 -2.25 14.72 -8.70
#